data_96a7fccb6112f5ae606c35e6e9782d62
#
_entry.id   96a7fccb6112f5ae606c35e6e9782d62
#
_cell.length_a   1.000
_cell.length_b   1.000
_cell.length_c   1.000
_cell.angle_alpha   90.00
_cell.angle_beta   90.00
_cell.angle_gamma   90.00
#
_symmetry.space_group_name_H-M   'P 1'
#
loop_
_entity.id
_entity.type
_entity.pdbx_description
1 polymer ?
#
loop_
_entity_poly.entity_id
_entity_poly.type
_entity_poly.pdbx_seq_one_letter_code
_entity_poly.pdbx_strand_id
1 'polypeptide(L)'
;KLDIPITIAGMSFGALGANAKEALGRGASAMGTSTTTGDGGMTKEERGSSKYLVYQLLPSRYGMNPDDLRKADAIEIVVGQGAKPGGGGMLLGQKINKRVAGMRTLPEGIDQRSACRHPDWTGPDDLEIKIQELREITNWEKPIYIKVGAARPYYDTTLAVKAGADVVVLDGMQGGTAATQDVFIEHVGIPTLGALRESVDALKELN
;
A
#
# COMPACT_ATOMS: atom_id res chain seq x y z
N LYS A 1 -15.03 -2.11 -12.20
CA LYS A 1 -14.19 -2.72 -13.25
C LYS A 1 -13.24 -1.66 -13.78
N LEU A 2 -11.94 -1.98 -13.90
CA LEU A 2 -10.95 -1.13 -14.56
C LEU A 2 -11.01 -1.35 -16.07
N ASP A 3 -10.77 -0.28 -16.84
CA ASP A 3 -10.86 -0.35 -18.31
C ASP A 3 -9.56 -0.86 -18.94
N ILE A 4 -8.43 -0.71 -18.21
CA ILE A 4 -7.12 -1.24 -18.61
C ILE A 4 -6.46 -2.02 -17.46
N PRO A 5 -5.57 -3.00 -17.73
CA PRO A 5 -4.91 -3.80 -16.71
C PRO A 5 -3.63 -3.12 -16.15
N ILE A 6 -3.59 -1.81 -16.10
CA ILE A 6 -2.48 -1.01 -15.58
C ILE A 6 -3.01 -0.11 -14.48
N THR A 7 -2.39 -0.13 -13.31
CA THR A 7 -2.74 0.73 -12.17
C THR A 7 -1.53 1.55 -11.73
N ILE A 8 -1.78 2.66 -11.04
CA ILE A 8 -0.71 3.51 -10.50
C ILE A 8 -0.46 3.13 -9.06
N ALA A 9 0.77 2.67 -8.77
CA ALA A 9 1.19 2.27 -7.43
C ALA A 9 1.20 3.45 -6.45
N GLY A 10 1.12 3.14 -5.15
CA GLY A 10 1.10 4.12 -4.08
C GLY A 10 2.40 4.93 -3.98
N MET A 11 2.25 6.24 -3.98
CA MET A 11 3.33 7.19 -3.75
C MET A 11 2.87 8.23 -2.73
N SER A 12 3.54 8.30 -1.58
CA SER A 12 3.09 9.09 -0.43
C SER A 12 3.05 10.59 -0.69
N PHE A 13 2.12 11.28 -0.02
CA PHE A 13 2.21 12.73 0.11
C PHE A 13 3.36 13.09 1.07
N GLY A 14 4.27 13.92 0.58
CA GLY A 14 5.56 14.19 1.23
C GLY A 14 6.73 13.69 0.37
N ALA A 15 6.60 12.55 -0.31
CA ALA A 15 7.43 12.18 -1.46
C ALA A 15 6.96 12.95 -2.70
N LEU A 16 5.64 13.00 -2.92
CA LEU A 16 5.00 13.81 -3.97
C LEU A 16 4.26 15.00 -3.36
N GLY A 17 4.15 16.08 -4.13
CA GLY A 17 3.32 17.22 -3.80
C GLY A 17 1.88 17.09 -4.33
N ALA A 18 1.03 18.06 -3.96
CA ALA A 18 -0.39 18.10 -4.32
C ALA A 18 -0.65 18.02 -5.84
N ASN A 19 0.11 18.81 -6.62
CA ASN A 19 -0.04 18.83 -8.08
C ASN A 19 0.28 17.49 -8.72
N ALA A 20 1.29 16.77 -8.22
CA ALA A 20 1.64 15.45 -8.71
C ALA A 20 0.54 14.43 -8.37
N LYS A 21 -0.01 14.48 -7.16
CA LYS A 21 -1.13 13.62 -6.74
C LYS A 21 -2.38 13.87 -7.59
N GLU A 22 -2.70 15.13 -7.88
CA GLU A 22 -3.80 15.49 -8.78
C GLU A 22 -3.55 14.98 -10.22
N ALA A 23 -2.34 15.17 -10.74
CA ALA A 23 -1.99 14.71 -12.08
C ALA A 23 -2.12 13.19 -12.24
N LEU A 24 -1.67 12.41 -11.24
CA LEU A 24 -1.84 10.96 -11.21
C LEU A 24 -3.31 10.56 -11.18
N GLY A 25 -4.12 11.22 -10.36
CA GLY A 25 -5.56 10.99 -10.30
C GLY A 25 -6.26 11.26 -11.64
N ARG A 26 -5.95 12.39 -12.27
CA ARG A 26 -6.49 12.76 -13.61
C ARG A 26 -6.06 11.77 -14.67
N GLY A 27 -4.77 11.39 -14.70
CA GLY A 27 -4.24 10.42 -15.66
C GLY A 27 -4.89 9.05 -15.52
N ALA A 28 -5.00 8.54 -14.29
CA ALA A 28 -5.69 7.27 -14.00
C ALA A 28 -7.17 7.34 -14.42
N SER A 29 -7.86 8.43 -14.10
CA SER A 29 -9.28 8.62 -14.46
C SER A 29 -9.50 8.65 -15.97
N ALA A 30 -8.64 9.36 -16.71
CA ALA A 30 -8.70 9.42 -18.17
C ALA A 30 -8.55 8.05 -18.84
N MET A 31 -7.79 7.15 -18.21
CA MET A 31 -7.57 5.77 -18.68
C MET A 31 -8.53 4.75 -18.05
N GLY A 32 -9.49 5.19 -17.24
CA GLY A 32 -10.44 4.30 -16.57
C GLY A 32 -9.81 3.31 -15.60
N THR A 33 -8.69 3.71 -14.98
CA THR A 33 -7.94 2.89 -14.02
C THR A 33 -7.83 3.56 -12.65
N SER A 34 -7.08 2.92 -11.72
CA SER A 34 -6.91 3.38 -10.35
C SER A 34 -5.53 3.98 -10.09
N THR A 35 -5.51 4.92 -9.14
CA THR A 35 -4.30 5.33 -8.42
C THR A 35 -4.38 4.88 -6.97
N THR A 36 -3.28 4.97 -6.24
CA THR A 36 -3.15 4.49 -4.86
C THR A 36 -2.51 5.55 -3.99
N THR A 37 -3.00 5.72 -2.75
CA THR A 37 -2.58 6.85 -1.89
C THR A 37 -1.11 6.86 -1.50
N GLY A 38 -0.52 5.71 -1.25
CA GLY A 38 0.77 5.63 -0.59
C GLY A 38 0.68 5.85 0.93
N ASP A 39 1.84 5.94 1.59
CA ASP A 39 1.93 6.19 3.03
C ASP A 39 1.56 7.64 3.37
N GLY A 40 0.85 7.83 4.48
CA GLY A 40 0.54 9.17 4.99
C GLY A 40 -0.86 9.70 4.74
N GLY A 41 -1.78 8.84 4.30
CA GLY A 41 -3.20 9.17 4.17
C GLY A 41 -3.63 9.66 2.79
N MET A 42 -4.91 9.97 2.66
CA MET A 42 -5.57 10.40 1.43
C MET A 42 -5.51 11.92 1.27
N THR A 43 -5.11 12.41 0.11
CA THR A 43 -5.17 13.85 -0.20
C THR A 43 -6.50 14.21 -0.85
N LYS A 44 -6.94 15.43 -0.65
CA LYS A 44 -8.15 15.98 -1.30
C LYS A 44 -7.99 16.01 -2.81
N GLU A 45 -6.81 16.38 -3.28
CA GLU A 45 -6.48 16.50 -4.69
C GLU A 45 -6.55 15.15 -5.40
N GLU A 46 -5.94 14.11 -4.80
CA GLU A 46 -5.97 12.79 -5.39
C GLU A 46 -7.37 12.18 -5.37
N ARG A 47 -8.09 12.28 -4.21
CA ARG A 47 -9.46 11.78 -4.15
C ARG A 47 -10.38 12.51 -5.13
N GLY A 48 -10.29 13.82 -5.21
CA GLY A 48 -11.14 14.65 -6.08
C GLY A 48 -10.89 14.48 -7.57
N SER A 49 -9.71 14.00 -7.96
CA SER A 49 -9.32 13.79 -9.35
C SER A 49 -9.37 12.32 -9.80
N SER A 50 -9.46 11.37 -8.86
CA SER A 50 -9.43 9.94 -9.16
C SER A 50 -10.82 9.35 -9.31
N LYS A 51 -11.10 8.69 -10.44
CA LYS A 51 -12.30 7.85 -10.62
C LYS A 51 -12.28 6.67 -9.66
N TYR A 52 -11.13 6.01 -9.55
CA TYR A 52 -10.89 4.92 -8.62
C TYR A 52 -9.62 5.20 -7.81
N LEU A 53 -9.74 5.13 -6.48
CA LEU A 53 -8.64 5.37 -5.55
C LEU A 53 -8.53 4.22 -4.56
N VAL A 54 -7.35 3.60 -4.52
CA VAL A 54 -7.00 2.57 -3.53
C VAL A 54 -6.36 3.25 -2.32
N TYR A 55 -6.87 3.00 -1.12
CA TYR A 55 -6.25 3.49 0.11
C TYR A 55 -5.20 2.49 0.60
N GLN A 56 -3.96 2.94 0.78
CA GLN A 56 -2.91 2.11 1.36
C GLN A 56 -2.89 2.19 2.88
N LEU A 57 -3.09 1.04 3.52
CA LEU A 57 -2.96 0.84 4.95
C LEU A 57 -1.56 0.26 5.25
N LEU A 58 -0.66 1.10 5.73
CA LEU A 58 0.71 0.71 6.06
C LEU A 58 0.91 0.50 7.57
N PRO A 59 2.01 -0.14 7.99
CA PRO A 59 2.34 -0.32 9.40
C PRO A 59 2.41 0.98 10.21
N SER A 60 2.75 2.09 9.55
CA SER A 60 2.84 3.43 10.16
C SER A 60 1.51 3.96 10.68
N ARG A 61 0.40 3.60 10.04
CA ARG A 61 -0.94 4.15 10.33
C ARG A 61 -1.05 5.67 10.20
N TYR A 62 -0.10 6.33 9.54
CA TYR A 62 -0.11 7.78 9.39
C TYR A 62 -1.36 8.28 8.67
N GLY A 63 -2.12 9.15 9.34
CA GLY A 63 -3.34 9.74 8.79
C GLY A 63 -4.50 8.77 8.57
N MET A 64 -4.38 7.53 9.05
CA MET A 64 -5.47 6.56 8.92
C MET A 64 -6.69 7.00 9.71
N ASN A 65 -7.84 6.99 9.04
CA ASN A 65 -9.14 7.26 9.66
C ASN A 65 -10.25 6.54 8.91
N PRO A 66 -11.37 6.18 9.58
CA PRO A 66 -12.47 5.42 8.97
C PRO A 66 -13.16 6.16 7.82
N ASP A 67 -13.21 7.49 7.86
CA ASP A 67 -13.89 8.27 6.83
C ASP A 67 -13.16 8.20 5.48
N ASP A 68 -11.84 8.21 5.48
CA ASP A 68 -11.05 8.06 4.27
C ASP A 68 -11.10 6.62 3.74
N LEU A 69 -11.15 5.62 4.64
CA LEU A 69 -11.37 4.22 4.24
C LEU A 69 -12.71 4.05 3.52
N ARG A 70 -13.79 4.68 4.01
CA ARG A 70 -15.11 4.64 3.35
C ARG A 70 -15.13 5.37 2.00
N LYS A 71 -14.35 6.46 1.85
CA LYS A 71 -14.24 7.23 0.60
C LYS A 71 -13.39 6.54 -0.47
N ALA A 72 -12.55 5.59 -0.10
CA ALA A 72 -11.76 4.82 -1.04
C ALA A 72 -12.63 3.84 -1.84
N ASP A 73 -12.14 3.41 -3.00
CA ASP A 73 -12.79 2.40 -3.83
C ASP A 73 -12.27 0.99 -3.55
N ALA A 74 -11.09 0.88 -2.95
CA ALA A 74 -10.48 -0.34 -2.44
C ALA A 74 -9.51 -0.01 -1.31
N ILE A 75 -9.17 -1.00 -0.48
CA ILE A 75 -8.16 -0.86 0.57
C ILE A 75 -7.03 -1.85 0.32
N GLU A 76 -5.80 -1.39 0.35
CA GLU A 76 -4.60 -2.22 0.22
C GLU A 76 -3.84 -2.27 1.54
N ILE A 77 -3.83 -3.43 2.19
CA ILE A 77 -2.98 -3.69 3.36
C ILE A 77 -1.57 -3.98 2.86
N VAL A 78 -0.62 -3.15 3.24
CA VAL A 78 0.79 -3.33 2.88
C VAL A 78 1.49 -4.13 3.96
N VAL A 79 1.75 -5.41 3.70
CA VAL A 79 2.56 -6.27 4.58
C VAL A 79 4.04 -5.92 4.45
N GLY A 80 4.48 -5.68 3.23
CA GLY A 80 5.84 -5.27 2.92
C GLY A 80 5.98 -4.72 1.50
N GLN A 81 7.17 -4.23 1.20
CA GLN A 81 7.55 -3.75 -0.13
C GLN A 81 8.72 -4.57 -0.65
N GLY A 82 8.73 -4.89 -1.93
CA GLY A 82 9.76 -5.73 -2.54
C GLY A 82 11.18 -5.16 -2.43
N ALA A 83 11.31 -3.84 -2.53
CA ALA A 83 12.60 -3.16 -2.44
C ALA A 83 13.14 -3.04 -1.00
N LYS A 84 12.32 -3.27 0.02
CA LYS A 84 12.71 -3.19 1.44
C LYS A 84 11.84 -4.08 2.33
N PRO A 85 11.84 -5.40 2.12
CA PRO A 85 11.03 -6.29 2.93
C PRO A 85 11.41 -6.19 4.41
N GLY A 86 10.43 -5.89 5.28
CA GLY A 86 10.65 -5.64 6.69
C GLY A 86 11.27 -4.28 7.02
N GLY A 87 11.49 -3.42 6.04
CA GLY A 87 11.91 -2.02 6.22
C GLY A 87 10.72 -1.08 6.25
N GLY A 88 10.67 -0.17 7.23
CA GLY A 88 9.68 0.92 7.24
C GLY A 88 10.06 2.07 6.31
N GLY A 89 9.12 2.98 6.08
CA GLY A 89 9.38 4.24 5.38
C GLY A 89 10.13 5.24 6.27
N MET A 90 10.81 6.19 5.63
CA MET A 90 11.44 7.32 6.30
C MET A 90 11.13 8.62 5.55
N LEU A 91 10.81 9.67 6.27
CA LEU A 91 10.67 11.02 5.74
C LEU A 91 11.40 11.98 6.68
N LEU A 92 12.36 12.73 6.14
CA LEU A 92 13.15 13.66 6.93
C LEU A 92 12.32 14.87 7.37
N GLY A 93 12.60 15.39 8.55
CA GLY A 93 11.87 16.50 9.17
C GLY A 93 11.79 17.75 8.28
N GLN A 94 12.83 18.04 7.50
CA GLN A 94 12.82 19.13 6.53
C GLN A 94 11.69 19.05 5.47
N LYS A 95 11.15 17.86 5.21
CA LYS A 95 10.01 17.62 4.31
C LYS A 95 8.67 17.62 5.04
N ILE A 96 8.70 17.57 6.37
CA ILE A 96 7.51 17.48 7.21
C ILE A 96 7.07 18.88 7.60
N ASN A 97 6.50 19.55 6.62
CA ASN A 97 5.86 20.84 6.83
C ASN A 97 4.49 20.67 7.53
N LYS A 98 3.88 21.79 7.91
CA LYS A 98 2.58 21.83 8.60
C LYS A 98 1.50 20.95 7.94
N ARG A 99 1.45 20.91 6.60
CA ARG A 99 0.45 20.11 5.88
C ARG A 99 0.73 18.62 6.00
N VAL A 100 1.98 18.20 5.79
CA VAL A 100 2.40 16.79 5.92
C VAL A 100 2.21 16.33 7.37
N ALA A 101 2.62 17.14 8.34
CA ALA A 101 2.44 16.87 9.76
C ALA A 101 0.96 16.68 10.11
N GLY A 102 0.09 17.57 9.67
CA GLY A 102 -1.35 17.48 9.89
C GLY A 102 -1.99 16.26 9.25
N MET A 103 -1.60 15.91 8.01
CA MET A 103 -2.10 14.71 7.34
C MET A 103 -1.67 13.42 8.03
N ARG A 104 -0.44 13.37 8.53
CA ARG A 104 0.13 12.18 9.18
C ARG A 104 -0.16 12.11 10.68
N THR A 105 -0.78 13.13 11.26
CA THR A 105 -1.02 13.26 12.70
C THR A 105 0.27 13.20 13.53
N LEU A 106 1.31 13.89 13.05
CA LEU A 106 2.66 13.88 13.61
C LEU A 106 3.19 15.30 13.84
N PRO A 107 4.22 15.47 14.68
CA PRO A 107 4.86 16.78 14.88
C PRO A 107 5.53 17.29 13.59
N GLU A 108 5.47 18.60 13.37
CA GLU A 108 6.17 19.27 12.27
C GLU A 108 7.68 19.29 12.50
N GLY A 109 8.45 19.15 11.43
CA GLY A 109 9.90 19.32 11.45
C GLY A 109 10.71 18.18 12.08
N ILE A 110 10.08 17.08 12.45
CA ILE A 110 10.74 15.93 13.08
C ILE A 110 10.79 14.75 12.10
N ASP A 111 11.96 14.11 12.00
CA ASP A 111 12.13 12.91 11.20
C ASP A 111 11.12 11.82 11.56
N GLN A 112 10.50 11.26 10.54
CA GLN A 112 9.53 10.16 10.70
C GLN A 112 10.10 8.86 10.17
N ARG A 113 9.97 7.82 10.98
CA ARG A 113 10.27 6.45 10.58
C ARG A 113 9.05 5.58 10.86
N SER A 114 8.56 4.91 9.83
CA SER A 114 7.46 3.96 9.97
C SER A 114 7.89 2.71 10.71
N ALA A 115 6.97 2.08 11.43
CA ALA A 115 7.16 0.74 11.96
C ALA A 115 7.38 -0.27 10.82
N CYS A 116 8.14 -1.34 11.08
CA CYS A 116 8.37 -2.43 10.14
C CYS A 116 7.23 -3.45 10.12
N ARG A 117 6.39 -3.45 11.14
CA ARG A 117 5.25 -4.36 11.30
C ARG A 117 4.00 -3.58 11.67
N HIS A 118 2.85 -4.12 11.29
CA HIS A 118 1.58 -3.60 11.76
C HIS A 118 1.47 -3.77 13.28
N PRO A 119 0.94 -2.78 14.01
CA PRO A 119 0.91 -2.81 15.46
C PRO A 119 -0.18 -3.72 16.03
N ASP A 120 -1.17 -4.07 15.24
CA ASP A 120 -2.42 -4.71 15.66
C ASP A 120 -2.61 -6.14 15.11
N TRP A 121 -1.62 -6.68 14.43
CA TRP A 121 -1.61 -8.09 14.02
C TRP A 121 -0.19 -8.61 13.81
N THR A 122 0.03 -9.90 14.07
CA THR A 122 1.34 -10.55 14.02
C THR A 122 1.36 -11.84 13.19
N GLY A 123 0.20 -12.42 12.95
CA GLY A 123 0.05 -13.67 12.21
C GLY A 123 -1.12 -13.65 11.25
N PRO A 124 -1.32 -14.73 10.47
CA PRO A 124 -2.40 -14.82 9.49
C PRO A 124 -3.79 -14.75 10.12
N ASP A 125 -3.99 -15.32 11.30
CA ASP A 125 -5.28 -15.30 12.01
C ASP A 125 -5.65 -13.86 12.42
N ASP A 126 -4.68 -13.11 12.93
CA ASP A 126 -4.88 -11.69 13.26
C ASP A 126 -5.13 -10.85 11.98
N LEU A 127 -4.50 -11.22 10.86
CA LEU A 127 -4.71 -10.57 9.57
C LEU A 127 -6.14 -10.79 9.07
N GLU A 128 -6.70 -11.98 9.25
CA GLU A 128 -8.10 -12.26 8.96
C GLU A 128 -9.02 -11.33 9.77
N ILE A 129 -8.77 -11.20 11.08
CA ILE A 129 -9.52 -10.27 11.95
C ILE A 129 -9.41 -8.83 11.43
N LYS A 130 -8.21 -8.40 11.01
CA LYS A 130 -8.01 -7.06 10.44
C LYS A 130 -8.81 -6.86 9.14
N ILE A 131 -8.86 -7.86 8.28
CA ILE A 131 -9.67 -7.82 7.06
C ILE A 131 -11.16 -7.69 7.40
N GLN A 132 -11.65 -8.46 8.38
CA GLN A 132 -13.05 -8.36 8.82
C GLN A 132 -13.34 -6.94 9.37
N GLU A 133 -12.46 -6.38 10.19
CA GLU A 133 -12.59 -4.99 10.67
C GLU A 133 -12.73 -3.99 9.53
N LEU A 134 -11.88 -4.10 8.50
CA LEU A 134 -11.94 -3.20 7.34
C LEU A 134 -13.21 -3.40 6.52
N ARG A 135 -13.71 -4.63 6.39
CA ARG A 135 -14.98 -4.92 5.75
C ARG A 135 -16.14 -4.28 6.52
N GLU A 136 -16.16 -4.39 7.84
CA GLU A 136 -17.18 -3.74 8.69
C GLU A 136 -17.12 -2.21 8.56
N ILE A 137 -15.94 -1.61 8.59
CA ILE A 137 -15.75 -0.15 8.41
C ILE A 137 -16.34 0.30 7.07
N THR A 138 -16.25 -0.51 6.04
CA THR A 138 -16.67 -0.18 4.67
C THR A 138 -18.00 -0.81 4.27
N ASN A 139 -18.78 -1.32 5.22
CA ASN A 139 -20.06 -2.00 5.00
C ASN A 139 -19.98 -3.15 3.98
N TRP A 140 -18.86 -3.85 3.91
CA TRP A 140 -18.59 -4.94 2.98
C TRP A 140 -18.63 -4.55 1.49
N GLU A 141 -18.50 -3.27 1.19
CA GLU A 141 -18.60 -2.75 -0.18
C GLU A 141 -17.27 -2.66 -0.91
N LYS A 142 -16.15 -2.67 -0.18
CA LYS A 142 -14.82 -2.40 -0.75
C LYS A 142 -13.99 -3.67 -0.80
N PRO A 143 -13.34 -3.97 -1.93
CA PRO A 143 -12.39 -5.06 -2.00
C PRO A 143 -11.14 -4.75 -1.16
N ILE A 144 -10.61 -5.80 -0.54
CA ILE A 144 -9.40 -5.73 0.29
C ILE A 144 -8.25 -6.38 -0.47
N TYR A 145 -7.23 -5.60 -0.74
CA TYR A 145 -5.99 -6.05 -1.36
C TYR A 145 -4.95 -6.30 -0.28
N ILE A 146 -4.09 -7.29 -0.49
CA ILE A 146 -2.90 -7.51 0.34
C ILE A 146 -1.67 -7.41 -0.53
N LYS A 147 -0.79 -6.45 -0.20
CA LYS A 147 0.48 -6.27 -0.86
C LYS A 147 1.59 -6.95 -0.07
N VAL A 148 2.29 -7.87 -0.74
CA VAL A 148 3.42 -8.63 -0.20
C VAL A 148 4.70 -8.30 -0.96
N GLY A 149 5.81 -8.17 -0.27
CA GLY A 149 7.13 -8.08 -0.89
C GLY A 149 7.57 -9.45 -1.42
N ALA A 150 8.16 -9.48 -2.60
CA ALA A 150 8.57 -10.72 -3.24
C ALA A 150 9.84 -11.32 -2.59
N ALA A 151 9.68 -11.96 -1.44
CA ALA A 151 10.71 -12.74 -0.75
C ALA A 151 10.34 -14.23 -0.68
N ARG A 152 9.08 -14.55 -0.38
CA ARG A 152 8.52 -15.90 -0.36
C ARG A 152 7.16 -15.93 -1.06
N PRO A 153 7.12 -15.62 -2.37
CA PRO A 153 5.86 -15.28 -3.05
C PRO A 153 4.79 -16.38 -2.96
N TYR A 154 5.17 -17.64 -3.07
CA TYR A 154 4.24 -18.78 -2.94
C TYR A 154 3.54 -18.79 -1.57
N TYR A 155 4.31 -18.76 -0.49
CA TYR A 155 3.77 -18.87 0.86
C TYR A 155 3.00 -17.60 1.28
N ASP A 156 3.54 -16.43 0.94
CA ASP A 156 2.92 -15.16 1.32
C ASP A 156 1.62 -14.92 0.52
N THR A 157 1.55 -15.37 -0.73
CA THR A 157 0.31 -15.40 -1.52
C THR A 157 -0.72 -16.35 -0.89
N THR A 158 -0.30 -17.56 -0.51
CA THR A 158 -1.17 -18.54 0.14
C THR A 158 -1.75 -17.99 1.44
N LEU A 159 -0.94 -17.35 2.26
CA LEU A 159 -1.40 -16.75 3.52
C LEU A 159 -2.36 -15.58 3.29
N ALA A 160 -2.08 -14.71 2.32
CA ALA A 160 -2.94 -13.60 1.98
C ALA A 160 -4.34 -14.06 1.53
N VAL A 161 -4.40 -15.08 0.68
CA VAL A 161 -5.68 -15.65 0.21
C VAL A 161 -6.45 -16.31 1.36
N LYS A 162 -5.77 -17.11 2.19
CA LYS A 162 -6.40 -17.76 3.34
C LYS A 162 -6.90 -16.77 4.39
N ALA A 163 -6.23 -15.62 4.54
CA ALA A 163 -6.70 -14.54 5.41
C ALA A 163 -7.91 -13.76 4.83
N GLY A 164 -8.30 -14.04 3.58
CA GLY A 164 -9.50 -13.46 2.97
C GLY A 164 -9.24 -12.27 2.03
N ALA A 165 -8.05 -12.14 1.45
CA ALA A 165 -7.77 -11.13 0.43
C ALA A 165 -8.62 -11.34 -0.83
N ASP A 166 -9.16 -10.26 -1.41
CA ASP A 166 -9.81 -10.29 -2.72
C ASP A 166 -8.77 -10.19 -3.85
N VAL A 167 -7.64 -9.53 -3.58
CA VAL A 167 -6.53 -9.35 -4.54
C VAL A 167 -5.20 -9.45 -3.80
N VAL A 168 -4.26 -10.19 -4.38
CA VAL A 168 -2.86 -10.18 -3.93
C VAL A 168 -2.05 -9.26 -4.84
N VAL A 169 -1.35 -8.31 -4.25
CA VAL A 169 -0.44 -7.39 -4.93
C VAL A 169 0.99 -7.84 -4.67
N LEU A 170 1.64 -8.35 -5.69
CA LEU A 170 3.02 -8.82 -5.61
C LEU A 170 4.00 -7.71 -5.95
N ASP A 171 4.88 -7.37 -5.02
CA ASP A 171 5.86 -6.29 -5.18
C ASP A 171 7.29 -6.86 -5.28
N GLY A 172 7.85 -6.82 -6.49
CA GLY A 172 9.22 -7.29 -6.75
C GLY A 172 10.30 -6.35 -6.25
N MET A 173 11.53 -6.84 -6.14
CA MET A 173 12.66 -6.08 -5.61
C MET A 173 13.00 -4.81 -6.41
N GLN A 174 12.61 -4.75 -7.69
CA GLN A 174 12.92 -3.62 -8.56
C GLN A 174 12.05 -2.39 -8.32
N GLY A 175 11.05 -2.46 -7.44
CA GLY A 175 10.10 -1.38 -7.19
C GLY A 175 10.74 -0.05 -6.75
N GLY A 176 11.88 -0.10 -6.11
CA GLY A 176 12.62 1.06 -5.65
C GLY A 176 11.92 1.83 -4.54
N THR A 177 12.68 2.49 -3.72
CA THR A 177 12.22 3.47 -2.75
C THR A 177 13.38 4.33 -2.30
N ALA A 178 13.19 5.64 -2.22
CA ALA A 178 14.24 6.56 -1.78
C ALA A 178 14.65 6.40 -0.29
N ALA A 179 13.96 5.56 0.46
CA ALA A 179 14.18 5.35 1.90
C ALA A 179 14.70 3.94 2.23
N THR A 180 15.17 3.18 1.25
CA THR A 180 15.76 1.86 1.50
C THR A 180 17.20 1.98 2.00
N GLN A 181 17.62 1.01 2.81
CA GLN A 181 18.99 0.90 3.26
C GLN A 181 19.85 0.18 2.19
N ASP A 182 21.15 0.47 2.15
CA ASP A 182 22.06 -0.07 1.14
C ASP A 182 22.01 -1.61 1.04
N VAL A 183 21.93 -2.30 2.17
CA VAL A 183 21.86 -3.76 2.23
C VAL A 183 20.63 -4.33 1.50
N PHE A 184 19.53 -3.59 1.39
CA PHE A 184 18.34 -4.05 0.68
C PHE A 184 18.44 -3.89 -0.83
N ILE A 185 19.30 -3.03 -1.34
CA ILE A 185 19.41 -2.74 -2.77
C ILE A 185 19.80 -3.99 -3.55
N GLU A 186 20.81 -4.73 -3.05
CA GLU A 186 21.40 -5.88 -3.75
C GLU A 186 21.07 -7.24 -3.13
N HIS A 187 20.60 -7.28 -1.86
CA HIS A 187 20.67 -8.51 -1.08
C HIS A 187 19.30 -9.04 -0.61
N VAL A 188 18.19 -8.45 -1.03
CA VAL A 188 16.86 -8.90 -0.59
C VAL A 188 15.85 -8.92 -1.73
N GLY A 189 14.89 -9.83 -1.63
CA GLY A 189 13.80 -9.99 -2.57
C GLY A 189 14.22 -10.63 -3.89
N ILE A 190 13.23 -10.88 -4.72
CA ILE A 190 13.41 -11.43 -6.07
C ILE A 190 12.72 -10.54 -7.12
N PRO A 191 13.16 -10.59 -8.39
CA PRO A 191 12.52 -9.86 -9.46
C PRO A 191 11.04 -10.26 -9.66
N THR A 192 10.21 -9.29 -10.02
CA THR A 192 8.75 -9.49 -10.18
C THR A 192 8.41 -10.64 -11.11
N LEU A 193 9.11 -10.80 -12.23
CA LEU A 193 8.84 -11.87 -13.21
C LEU A 193 9.03 -13.27 -12.61
N GLY A 194 10.08 -13.47 -11.82
CA GLY A 194 10.32 -14.75 -11.11
C GLY A 194 9.28 -14.99 -10.02
N ALA A 195 8.99 -13.96 -9.23
CA ALA A 195 8.02 -14.01 -8.15
C ALA A 195 6.59 -14.30 -8.62
N LEU A 196 6.22 -13.78 -9.79
CA LEU A 196 4.87 -13.94 -10.34
C LEU A 196 4.52 -15.41 -10.58
N ARG A 197 5.46 -16.20 -11.09
CA ARG A 197 5.22 -17.64 -11.33
C ARG A 197 4.86 -18.36 -10.04
N GLU A 198 5.64 -18.17 -8.98
CA GLU A 198 5.40 -18.80 -7.69
C GLU A 198 4.04 -18.39 -7.09
N SER A 199 3.68 -17.13 -7.20
CA SER A 199 2.38 -16.65 -6.72
C SER A 199 1.22 -17.26 -7.52
N VAL A 200 1.36 -17.38 -8.85
CA VAL A 200 0.34 -18.03 -9.70
C VAL A 200 0.21 -19.51 -9.38
N ASP A 201 1.30 -20.19 -9.10
CA ASP A 201 1.25 -21.61 -8.73
C ASP A 201 0.56 -21.81 -7.37
N ALA A 202 0.81 -20.94 -6.39
CA ALA A 202 0.07 -20.91 -5.13
C ALA A 202 -1.45 -20.71 -5.35
N LEU A 203 -1.85 -19.78 -6.23
CA LEU A 203 -3.26 -19.55 -6.53
C LEU A 203 -3.93 -20.77 -7.20
N LYS A 204 -3.22 -21.50 -8.07
CA LYS A 204 -3.74 -22.71 -8.70
C LYS A 204 -3.98 -23.84 -7.70
N GLU A 205 -3.14 -23.95 -6.68
CA GLU A 205 -3.29 -24.99 -5.65
C GLU A 205 -4.41 -24.69 -4.65
N LEU A 206 -4.83 -23.42 -4.54
CA LEU A 206 -5.91 -23.00 -3.65
C LEU A 206 -7.30 -23.07 -4.30
N ASN A 207 -7.37 -23.29 -5.61
CA ASN A 207 -8.60 -23.53 -6.37
C ASN A 207 -8.88 -25.03 -6.52
#